data_860818b9dc7ffbf5f70cff4740365fa5
#
_entry.id   860818b9dc7ffbf5f70cff4740365fa5
#
_cell.length_a   1.000
_cell.length_b   1.000
_cell.length_c   1.000
_cell.angle_alpha   90.00
_cell.angle_beta   90.00
_cell.angle_gamma   90.00
#
_symmetry.space_group_name_H-M   'P 1'
#
loop_
_entity.id
_entity.type
_entity.pdbx_description
1 polymer ?
#
loop_
_entity_poly.entity_id
_entity_poly.type
_entity_poly.pdbx_seq_one_letter_code
_entity_poly.pdbx_strand_id
1 'polypeptide(L)'
;MERYTIEQRVKVIQAYYENGRSNQNAYRALRDFFGQFNRPNVRTIGKIVQKFEQTGSVGDVKTPVHARTARTAENIAAVRDSVAEDPSTSTRRRAQQLHLSRSSLMNIMHKDLHLHAYKVQLTQELKPLDHFKRRQWSEWWQEMTTVDDQFSKKIIFSDEAHFHLSGFVNKQNCRIWANDNPRVIVEKPLHPQRVTVWCGLWAGGIIGPYFFQNEAGQAVTVNSVRYREMITDFLWPEIEDMDLDDMWFQQDGATCHTANESMALLREKFDGRIISRRGDVNWPPRSCDLTPLDFFLWGYLKEKVYVDKPATIEELKDEIIRHINDIEPQLCLSVIENLHHRMEVCRRGRGGHLADILFHT
;
A
#
# COMPACT_ATOMS: atom_id res chain seq x y z
N MET A 1 -7.45 33.57 -10.09
CA MET A 1 -6.75 34.42 -11.08
C MET A 1 -7.63 35.61 -11.40
N GLU A 2 -7.07 36.79 -11.27
CA GLU A 2 -7.77 38.00 -11.63
C GLU A 2 -7.99 38.07 -13.14
N ARG A 3 -9.23 38.28 -13.56
CA ARG A 3 -9.63 38.21 -14.96
C ARG A 3 -9.06 39.40 -15.80
N TYR A 4 -8.70 40.53 -15.13
CA TYR A 4 -8.17 41.75 -15.76
C TYR A 4 -7.00 42.31 -14.95
N THR A 5 -5.91 42.68 -15.64
CA THR A 5 -4.74 43.30 -15.02
C THR A 5 -5.04 44.72 -14.50
N ILE A 6 -4.19 45.26 -13.64
CA ILE A 6 -4.32 46.65 -13.14
C ILE A 6 -4.36 47.62 -14.32
N GLU A 7 -3.50 47.48 -15.31
CA GLU A 7 -3.46 48.32 -16.52
C GLU A 7 -4.78 48.25 -17.30
N GLN A 8 -5.32 47.05 -17.49
CA GLN A 8 -6.62 46.83 -18.13
C GLN A 8 -7.77 47.48 -17.36
N ARG A 9 -7.75 47.47 -16.04
CA ARG A 9 -8.76 48.12 -15.18
C ARG A 9 -8.64 49.65 -15.26
N VAL A 10 -7.43 50.19 -15.26
CA VAL A 10 -7.19 51.64 -15.49
C VAL A 10 -7.76 52.05 -16.82
N LYS A 11 -7.51 51.29 -17.89
CA LYS A 11 -8.05 51.60 -19.21
C LYS A 11 -9.58 51.58 -19.27
N VAL A 12 -10.21 50.64 -18.52
CA VAL A 12 -11.68 50.62 -18.38
C VAL A 12 -12.21 51.88 -17.71
N ILE A 13 -11.58 52.35 -16.63
CA ILE A 13 -11.96 53.54 -15.90
C ILE A 13 -11.78 54.81 -16.80
N GLN A 14 -10.65 54.93 -17.47
CA GLN A 14 -10.41 56.02 -18.43
C GLN A 14 -11.49 56.08 -19.50
N ALA A 15 -11.77 54.94 -20.16
CA ALA A 15 -12.81 54.89 -21.19
C ALA A 15 -14.19 55.27 -20.67
N TYR A 16 -14.51 54.95 -19.40
CA TYR A 16 -15.77 55.35 -18.80
C TYR A 16 -15.90 56.86 -18.64
N TYR A 17 -14.86 57.53 -18.10
CA TYR A 17 -14.89 58.98 -17.90
C TYR A 17 -14.78 59.76 -19.22
N GLU A 18 -13.95 59.33 -20.16
CA GLU A 18 -13.79 59.93 -21.47
C GLU A 18 -15.05 59.83 -22.36
N ASN A 19 -15.91 58.82 -22.12
CA ASN A 19 -17.11 58.60 -22.93
C ASN A 19 -18.41 58.94 -22.16
N GLY A 20 -18.40 60.01 -21.39
CA GLY A 20 -19.58 60.61 -20.77
C GLY A 20 -20.16 59.78 -19.59
N ARG A 21 -19.32 59.05 -18.86
CA ARG A 21 -19.70 58.21 -17.72
C ARG A 21 -20.79 57.18 -18.05
N SER A 22 -20.73 56.66 -19.27
CA SER A 22 -21.64 55.65 -19.75
C SER A 22 -20.95 54.30 -19.90
N ASN A 23 -21.40 53.30 -19.16
CA ASN A 23 -20.85 51.94 -19.27
C ASN A 23 -21.03 51.37 -20.69
N GLN A 24 -22.10 51.75 -21.39
CA GLN A 24 -22.38 51.29 -22.75
C GLN A 24 -21.43 51.95 -23.78
N ASN A 25 -21.13 53.24 -23.63
CA ASN A 25 -20.19 53.93 -24.50
C ASN A 25 -18.75 53.48 -24.24
N ALA A 26 -18.37 53.32 -22.96
CA ALA A 26 -17.09 52.74 -22.57
C ALA A 26 -16.91 51.33 -23.16
N TYR A 27 -17.96 50.47 -23.10
CA TYR A 27 -17.93 49.15 -23.73
C TYR A 27 -17.64 49.20 -25.22
N ARG A 28 -18.20 50.18 -25.95
CA ARG A 28 -17.93 50.36 -27.39
C ARG A 28 -16.49 50.83 -27.63
N ALA A 29 -16.02 51.83 -26.89
CA ALA A 29 -14.70 52.41 -26.99
C ALA A 29 -13.55 51.45 -26.65
N LEU A 30 -13.81 50.47 -25.76
CA LEU A 30 -12.80 49.46 -25.35
C LEU A 30 -12.57 48.37 -26.41
N ARG A 31 -13.27 48.40 -27.55
CA ARG A 31 -13.14 47.39 -28.60
C ARG A 31 -11.73 47.29 -29.17
N ASP A 32 -11.12 48.43 -29.41
CA ASP A 32 -9.80 48.49 -30.05
C ASP A 32 -8.67 48.06 -29.10
N PHE A 33 -8.82 48.32 -27.80
CA PHE A 33 -7.85 47.89 -26.79
C PHE A 33 -7.93 46.41 -26.39
N PHE A 34 -9.13 45.87 -26.23
CA PHE A 34 -9.33 44.49 -25.76
C PHE A 34 -9.61 43.48 -26.89
N GLY A 35 -9.95 43.96 -28.08
CA GLY A 35 -10.53 43.14 -29.15
C GLY A 35 -12.00 42.81 -28.93
N GLN A 36 -12.63 42.19 -29.94
CA GLN A 36 -14.07 41.96 -29.98
C GLN A 36 -14.58 41.03 -28.84
N PHE A 37 -13.80 40.01 -28.46
CA PHE A 37 -14.24 38.93 -27.58
C PHE A 37 -13.68 39.02 -26.14
N ASN A 38 -12.59 39.75 -25.90
CA ASN A 38 -11.91 39.80 -24.60
C ASN A 38 -12.24 41.00 -23.72
N ARG A 39 -13.04 41.96 -24.24
CA ARG A 39 -13.39 43.16 -23.47
C ARG A 39 -14.35 42.83 -22.34
N PRO A 40 -14.27 43.57 -21.20
CA PRO A 40 -15.23 43.40 -20.11
C PRO A 40 -16.63 43.79 -20.57
N ASN A 41 -17.62 43.00 -20.18
CA ASN A 41 -19.02 43.33 -20.48
C ASN A 41 -19.47 44.60 -19.70
N VAL A 42 -20.59 45.20 -20.12
CA VAL A 42 -21.16 46.43 -19.54
C VAL A 42 -21.32 46.37 -18.04
N ARG A 43 -21.76 45.19 -17.50
CA ARG A 43 -21.93 44.97 -16.05
C ARG A 43 -20.58 44.94 -15.33
N THR A 44 -19.55 44.33 -15.95
CA THR A 44 -18.19 44.27 -15.40
C THR A 44 -17.54 45.64 -15.38
N ILE A 45 -17.70 46.45 -16.44
CA ILE A 45 -17.26 47.84 -16.47
C ILE A 45 -17.88 48.62 -15.29
N GLY A 46 -19.21 48.54 -15.08
CA GLY A 46 -19.87 49.19 -13.97
C GLY A 46 -19.33 48.76 -12.60
N LYS A 47 -19.03 47.48 -12.41
CA LYS A 47 -18.42 47.02 -11.16
C LYS A 47 -17.02 47.55 -10.93
N ILE A 48 -16.17 47.63 -11.98
CA ILE A 48 -14.80 48.16 -11.87
C ILE A 48 -14.86 49.66 -11.53
N VAL A 49 -15.74 50.41 -12.19
CA VAL A 49 -15.90 51.85 -11.96
C VAL A 49 -16.46 52.10 -10.54
N GLN A 50 -17.54 51.43 -10.16
CA GLN A 50 -18.13 51.58 -8.82
C GLN A 50 -17.10 51.25 -7.71
N LYS A 51 -16.29 50.20 -7.89
CA LYS A 51 -15.23 49.87 -6.95
C LYS A 51 -14.20 51.00 -6.86
N PHE A 52 -13.77 51.55 -8.01
CA PHE A 52 -12.83 52.66 -8.03
C PHE A 52 -13.40 53.92 -7.37
N GLU A 53 -14.65 54.27 -7.64
CA GLU A 53 -15.35 55.41 -7.01
C GLU A 53 -15.48 55.24 -5.47
N GLN A 54 -15.67 54.03 -5.00
CA GLN A 54 -15.79 53.74 -3.55
C GLN A 54 -14.43 53.69 -2.83
N THR A 55 -13.39 53.19 -3.47
CA THR A 55 -12.10 52.89 -2.83
C THR A 55 -10.93 53.74 -3.25
N GLY A 56 -11.06 54.53 -4.34
CA GLY A 56 -9.97 55.26 -4.97
C GLY A 56 -8.87 54.35 -5.57
N SER A 57 -9.11 53.04 -5.64
CA SER A 57 -8.12 52.06 -6.05
C SER A 57 -8.62 51.13 -7.16
N VAL A 58 -7.75 50.78 -8.08
CA VAL A 58 -7.99 49.76 -9.12
C VAL A 58 -7.65 48.34 -8.67
N GLY A 59 -6.89 48.24 -7.57
CA GLY A 59 -6.50 46.98 -6.98
C GLY A 59 -7.66 46.24 -6.30
N ASP A 60 -7.52 44.94 -6.04
CA ASP A 60 -8.53 44.22 -5.28
C ASP A 60 -8.43 44.56 -3.78
N VAL A 61 -9.58 44.76 -3.17
CA VAL A 61 -9.64 44.90 -1.70
C VAL A 61 -9.12 43.59 -1.10
N LYS A 62 -8.02 43.67 -0.36
CA LYS A 62 -7.52 42.51 0.36
C LYS A 62 -8.61 42.04 1.34
N THR A 63 -9.10 40.85 1.11
CA THR A 63 -10.05 40.24 2.07
C THR A 63 -9.37 40.17 3.44
N PRO A 64 -9.98 40.64 4.51
CA PRO A 64 -9.39 40.57 5.83
C PRO A 64 -8.99 39.10 6.11
N VAL A 65 -7.76 38.87 6.50
CA VAL A 65 -7.33 37.56 6.95
C VAL A 65 -8.10 37.27 8.23
N HIS A 66 -9.07 36.36 8.18
CA HIS A 66 -9.81 35.95 9.36
C HIS A 66 -8.84 35.44 10.42
N ALA A 67 -8.90 36.00 11.62
CA ALA A 67 -8.12 35.55 12.75
C ALA A 67 -8.35 34.04 12.97
N ARG A 68 -7.27 33.30 13.20
CA ARG A 68 -7.31 31.84 13.41
C ARG A 68 -7.82 31.56 14.83
N THR A 69 -9.12 31.70 15.06
CA THR A 69 -9.75 31.64 16.39
C THR A 69 -9.53 30.32 17.13
N ALA A 70 -9.33 29.21 16.44
CA ALA A 70 -9.14 27.88 17.05
C ALA A 70 -7.67 27.39 17.01
N ARG A 71 -6.77 28.05 16.27
CA ARG A 71 -5.36 27.70 16.15
C ARG A 71 -4.48 28.68 16.90
N THR A 72 -4.77 28.84 18.20
CA THR A 72 -4.01 29.68 19.12
C THR A 72 -2.76 28.95 19.61
N ALA A 73 -1.79 29.68 20.17
CA ALA A 73 -0.59 29.10 20.74
C ALA A 73 -0.90 28.08 21.86
N GLU A 74 -1.91 28.38 22.67
CA GLU A 74 -2.39 27.52 23.77
C GLU A 74 -2.95 26.21 23.23
N ASN A 75 -3.82 26.28 22.20
CA ASN A 75 -4.40 25.08 21.59
C ASN A 75 -3.33 24.24 20.89
N ILE A 76 -2.35 24.87 20.24
CA ILE A 76 -1.23 24.16 19.60
C ILE A 76 -0.38 23.45 20.66
N ALA A 77 -0.09 24.10 21.80
CA ALA A 77 0.63 23.49 22.92
C ALA A 77 -0.17 22.31 23.51
N ALA A 78 -1.46 22.50 23.80
CA ALA A 78 -2.34 21.45 24.33
C ALA A 78 -2.42 20.22 23.42
N VAL A 79 -2.47 20.41 22.09
CA VAL A 79 -2.45 19.31 21.13
C VAL A 79 -1.09 18.60 21.14
N ARG A 80 0.02 19.35 21.17
CA ARG A 80 1.37 18.79 21.23
C ARG A 80 1.53 17.91 22.46
N ASP A 81 1.18 18.43 23.64
CA ASP A 81 1.33 17.72 24.92
C ASP A 81 0.46 16.46 24.96
N SER A 82 -0.78 16.56 24.50
CA SER A 82 -1.68 15.40 24.39
C SER A 82 -1.18 14.34 23.43
N VAL A 83 -0.48 14.70 22.33
CA VAL A 83 0.14 13.72 21.42
C VAL A 83 1.37 13.10 22.04
N ALA A 84 2.17 13.86 22.80
CA ALA A 84 3.34 13.35 23.49
C ALA A 84 2.95 12.37 24.62
N GLU A 85 1.84 12.63 25.33
CA GLU A 85 1.35 11.77 26.40
C GLU A 85 0.78 10.44 25.85
N ASP A 86 -0.07 10.48 24.83
CA ASP A 86 -0.60 9.29 24.17
C ASP A 86 -0.75 9.50 22.64
N PRO A 87 0.26 9.12 21.86
CA PRO A 87 0.21 9.24 20.40
C PRO A 87 -0.86 8.37 19.74
N SER A 88 -1.37 7.34 20.43
CA SER A 88 -2.34 6.37 19.88
C SER A 88 -3.79 6.86 19.98
N THR A 89 -4.08 7.89 20.79
CA THR A 89 -5.42 8.46 20.93
C THR A 89 -5.99 8.91 19.59
N SER A 90 -7.20 8.39 19.24
CA SER A 90 -7.85 8.73 17.97
C SER A 90 -8.13 10.24 17.86
N THR A 91 -8.05 10.78 16.65
CA THR A 91 -8.28 12.21 16.40
C THR A 91 -9.68 12.68 16.83
N ARG A 92 -10.69 11.80 16.79
CA ARG A 92 -12.04 12.10 17.28
C ARG A 92 -12.08 12.27 18.79
N ARG A 93 -11.47 11.32 19.53
CA ARG A 93 -11.38 11.36 21.00
C ARG A 93 -10.55 12.55 21.47
N ARG A 94 -9.40 12.80 20.85
CA ARG A 94 -8.50 13.93 21.16
C ARG A 94 -9.20 15.27 20.94
N ALA A 95 -9.93 15.43 19.83
CA ALA A 95 -10.71 16.64 19.55
C ALA A 95 -11.76 16.89 20.63
N GLN A 96 -12.44 15.84 21.09
CA GLN A 96 -13.42 15.91 22.17
C GLN A 96 -12.76 16.29 23.51
N GLN A 97 -11.65 15.68 23.87
CA GLN A 97 -10.92 15.96 25.10
C GLN A 97 -10.40 17.40 25.19
N LEU A 98 -9.94 17.94 24.05
CA LEU A 98 -9.40 19.30 23.96
C LEU A 98 -10.44 20.35 23.58
N HIS A 99 -11.74 19.98 23.50
CA HIS A 99 -12.84 20.87 23.09
C HIS A 99 -12.60 21.60 21.78
N LEU A 100 -11.91 20.94 20.82
CA LEU A 100 -11.62 21.44 19.49
C LEU A 100 -12.51 20.76 18.45
N SER A 101 -12.81 21.48 17.37
CA SER A 101 -13.37 20.80 16.20
C SER A 101 -12.34 19.83 15.62
N ARG A 102 -12.79 18.70 15.04
CA ARG A 102 -11.88 17.75 14.40
C ARG A 102 -11.06 18.41 13.28
N SER A 103 -11.67 19.33 12.52
CA SER A 103 -10.98 20.07 11.46
C SER A 103 -9.88 20.98 12.01
N SER A 104 -10.13 21.67 13.14
CA SER A 104 -9.13 22.49 13.82
C SER A 104 -7.99 21.64 14.34
N LEU A 105 -8.29 20.52 15.01
CA LEU A 105 -7.28 19.56 15.47
C LEU A 105 -6.40 19.06 14.32
N MET A 106 -7.01 18.61 13.21
CA MET A 106 -6.26 18.11 12.06
C MET A 106 -5.38 19.20 11.44
N ASN A 107 -5.87 20.44 11.36
CA ASN A 107 -5.03 21.55 10.88
C ASN A 107 -3.86 21.84 11.82
N ILE A 108 -4.07 21.79 13.15
CA ILE A 108 -2.98 21.95 14.12
C ILE A 108 -1.95 20.82 13.95
N MET A 109 -2.40 19.56 13.91
CA MET A 109 -1.51 18.42 13.78
C MET A 109 -0.67 18.49 12.48
N HIS A 110 -1.31 18.77 11.32
CA HIS A 110 -0.62 18.74 10.04
C HIS A 110 0.13 20.03 9.71
N LYS A 111 -0.45 21.22 10.00
CA LYS A 111 0.09 22.51 9.52
C LYS A 111 0.94 23.24 10.55
N ASP A 112 0.68 23.04 11.84
CA ASP A 112 1.41 23.73 12.89
C ASP A 112 2.45 22.82 13.56
N LEU A 113 2.11 21.53 13.77
CA LEU A 113 2.99 20.55 14.40
C LEU A 113 3.69 19.62 13.40
N HIS A 114 3.31 19.65 12.13
CA HIS A 114 3.87 18.80 11.05
C HIS A 114 3.85 17.31 11.38
N LEU A 115 2.81 16.85 12.09
CA LEU A 115 2.64 15.44 12.45
C LEU A 115 2.04 14.65 11.31
N HIS A 116 2.54 13.44 11.12
CA HIS A 116 2.04 12.47 10.15
C HIS A 116 1.43 11.27 10.87
N ALA A 117 0.37 10.70 10.28
CA ALA A 117 -0.23 9.47 10.79
C ALA A 117 0.54 8.27 10.23
N TYR A 118 1.24 7.54 11.10
CA TYR A 118 1.90 6.29 10.73
C TYR A 118 0.99 5.10 11.02
N LYS A 119 0.98 4.12 10.12
CA LYS A 119 0.32 2.83 10.36
C LYS A 119 1.11 2.05 11.41
N VAL A 120 0.41 1.51 12.42
CA VAL A 120 1.00 0.52 13.32
C VAL A 120 1.16 -0.79 12.51
N GLN A 121 2.37 -1.26 12.41
CA GLN A 121 2.67 -2.55 11.79
C GLN A 121 2.38 -3.66 12.80
N LEU A 122 1.39 -4.49 12.50
CA LEU A 122 1.08 -5.67 13.30
C LEU A 122 1.96 -6.82 12.79
N THR A 123 2.86 -7.29 13.64
CA THR A 123 3.80 -8.38 13.33
C THR A 123 3.67 -9.48 14.38
N GLN A 124 4.12 -10.67 14.03
CA GLN A 124 4.21 -11.79 14.98
C GLN A 124 5.34 -11.52 15.98
N GLU A 125 5.09 -11.75 17.27
CA GLU A 125 6.10 -11.62 18.33
C GLU A 125 7.33 -12.49 18.03
N LEU A 126 8.52 -11.90 18.07
CA LEU A 126 9.81 -12.61 18.00
C LEU A 126 10.30 -12.97 19.39
N LYS A 127 10.65 -14.25 19.58
CA LYS A 127 11.31 -14.72 20.81
C LYS A 127 12.82 -14.47 20.73
N PRO A 128 13.54 -14.40 21.86
CA PRO A 128 14.99 -14.15 21.86
C PRO A 128 15.80 -15.07 20.94
N LEU A 129 15.44 -16.35 20.88
CA LEU A 129 16.09 -17.32 19.98
C LEU A 129 15.79 -17.04 18.50
N ASP A 130 14.63 -16.43 18.17
CA ASP A 130 14.29 -16.09 16.79
C ASP A 130 15.17 -14.96 16.28
N HIS A 131 15.43 -13.95 17.09
CA HIS A 131 16.37 -12.88 16.76
C HIS A 131 17.75 -13.44 16.41
N PHE A 132 18.25 -14.38 17.19
CA PHE A 132 19.54 -15.01 16.94
C PHE A 132 19.53 -15.76 15.60
N LYS A 133 18.50 -16.60 15.34
CA LYS A 133 18.40 -17.39 14.10
C LYS A 133 18.21 -16.50 12.86
N ARG A 134 17.43 -15.44 12.96
CA ARG A 134 17.22 -14.47 11.89
C ARG A 134 18.51 -13.73 11.55
N ARG A 135 19.28 -13.38 12.58
CA ARG A 135 20.59 -12.79 12.40
C ARG A 135 21.56 -13.77 11.72
N GLN A 136 21.68 -15.00 12.22
CA GLN A 136 22.53 -16.03 11.59
C GLN A 136 22.16 -16.24 10.12
N TRP A 137 20.87 -16.29 9.80
CA TRP A 137 20.39 -16.41 8.43
C TRP A 137 20.83 -15.21 7.57
N SER A 138 20.69 -13.98 8.06
CA SER A 138 21.09 -12.80 7.30
C SER A 138 22.62 -12.66 7.13
N GLU A 139 23.40 -13.17 8.07
CA GLU A 139 24.85 -13.26 7.97
C GLU A 139 25.26 -14.31 6.92
N TRP A 140 24.68 -15.49 6.98
CA TRP A 140 24.88 -16.54 5.96
C TRP A 140 24.47 -16.07 4.57
N TRP A 141 23.33 -15.40 4.43
CA TRP A 141 22.90 -14.81 3.16
C TRP A 141 23.95 -13.85 2.58
N GLN A 142 24.53 -13.01 3.42
CA GLN A 142 25.56 -12.08 2.99
C GLN A 142 26.84 -12.81 2.55
N GLU A 143 27.23 -13.86 3.24
CA GLU A 143 28.38 -14.69 2.87
C GLU A 143 28.14 -15.31 1.48
N MET A 144 26.99 -15.93 1.26
CA MET A 144 26.64 -16.55 -0.02
C MET A 144 26.59 -15.55 -1.17
N THR A 145 25.96 -14.38 -0.96
CA THR A 145 25.87 -13.33 -1.99
C THR A 145 27.19 -12.60 -2.22
N THR A 146 28.16 -12.68 -1.31
CA THR A 146 29.52 -12.17 -1.51
C THR A 146 30.34 -13.14 -2.38
N VAL A 147 30.13 -14.45 -2.24
CA VAL A 147 30.78 -15.48 -3.04
C VAL A 147 30.20 -15.57 -4.44
N ASP A 148 28.88 -15.48 -4.55
CA ASP A 148 28.11 -15.54 -5.79
C ASP A 148 27.06 -14.42 -5.81
N ASP A 149 27.27 -13.41 -6.64
CA ASP A 149 26.35 -12.27 -6.79
C ASP A 149 24.99 -12.66 -7.41
N GLN A 150 24.92 -13.84 -8.06
CA GLN A 150 23.68 -14.40 -8.60
C GLN A 150 22.98 -15.36 -7.64
N PHE A 151 23.54 -15.60 -6.44
CA PHE A 151 23.01 -16.58 -5.49
C PHE A 151 21.51 -16.38 -5.19
N SER A 152 21.08 -15.15 -4.96
CA SER A 152 19.68 -14.83 -4.65
C SER A 152 18.70 -15.26 -5.76
N LYS A 153 19.16 -15.27 -7.01
CA LYS A 153 18.34 -15.64 -8.18
C LYS A 153 18.19 -17.17 -8.33
N LYS A 154 19.01 -17.93 -7.61
CA LYS A 154 19.03 -19.40 -7.63
C LYS A 154 18.15 -20.03 -6.54
N ILE A 155 17.30 -19.26 -5.88
CA ILE A 155 16.45 -19.77 -4.80
C ILE A 155 14.99 -19.76 -5.25
N ILE A 156 14.33 -20.91 -5.18
CA ILE A 156 12.88 -21.04 -5.27
C ILE A 156 12.33 -20.91 -3.85
N PHE A 157 11.70 -19.80 -3.55
CA PHE A 157 10.95 -19.58 -2.32
C PHE A 157 9.56 -20.16 -2.46
N SER A 158 9.07 -20.87 -1.46
CA SER A 158 7.73 -21.47 -1.48
C SER A 158 6.93 -21.14 -0.24
N ASP A 159 5.60 -21.02 -0.40
CA ASP A 159 4.68 -20.74 0.68
C ASP A 159 3.23 -21.06 0.29
N GLU A 160 2.33 -21.10 1.27
CA GLU A 160 0.89 -21.28 1.10
C GLU A 160 0.10 -20.10 1.64
N ALA A 161 -0.96 -19.74 0.92
CA ALA A 161 -1.92 -18.73 1.39
C ALA A 161 -3.36 -19.19 1.31
N HIS A 162 -4.19 -18.66 2.21
CA HIS A 162 -5.64 -18.82 2.17
C HIS A 162 -6.28 -17.60 1.51
N PHE A 163 -7.17 -17.87 0.55
CA PHE A 163 -8.05 -16.87 -0.07
C PHE A 163 -9.50 -17.22 0.30
N HIS A 164 -10.13 -16.34 1.06
CA HIS A 164 -11.52 -16.50 1.49
C HIS A 164 -12.45 -15.89 0.46
N LEU A 165 -13.49 -16.61 0.04
CA LEU A 165 -14.47 -16.15 -0.94
C LEU A 165 -15.13 -14.81 -0.53
N SER A 166 -15.31 -14.60 0.76
CA SER A 166 -15.90 -13.35 1.28
C SER A 166 -15.05 -12.09 1.05
N GLY A 167 -13.78 -12.22 0.66
CA GLY A 167 -12.87 -11.09 0.39
C GLY A 167 -12.59 -10.17 1.59
N PHE A 168 -13.08 -10.51 2.78
CA PHE A 168 -12.91 -9.67 3.98
C PHE A 168 -11.49 -9.78 4.55
N VAL A 169 -10.54 -9.21 3.84
CA VAL A 169 -9.13 -9.17 4.30
C VAL A 169 -8.95 -8.11 5.40
N ASN A 170 -9.76 -7.00 5.37
CA ASN A 170 -9.66 -5.93 6.35
C ASN A 170 -11.02 -5.31 6.67
N LYS A 171 -11.42 -5.34 7.95
CA LYS A 171 -12.67 -4.72 8.46
C LYS A 171 -12.74 -3.20 8.21
N GLN A 172 -11.61 -2.52 8.04
CA GLN A 172 -11.59 -1.08 7.79
C GLN A 172 -12.15 -0.68 6.42
N ASN A 173 -12.17 -1.62 5.47
CA ASN A 173 -12.72 -1.39 4.12
C ASN A 173 -14.23 -1.68 4.03
N CYS A 174 -14.85 -2.24 5.09
CA CYS A 174 -16.28 -2.50 5.16
C CYS A 174 -17.02 -1.23 5.58
N ARG A 175 -17.14 -0.22 4.71
CA ARG A 175 -17.85 1.03 4.96
C ARG A 175 -18.98 1.22 3.97
N ILE A 176 -20.14 1.68 4.48
CA ILE A 176 -21.29 2.04 3.68
C ILE A 176 -21.53 3.53 3.83
N TRP A 177 -21.68 4.23 2.72
CA TRP A 177 -22.07 5.63 2.69
C TRP A 177 -23.59 5.72 2.60
N ALA A 178 -24.22 6.32 3.60
CA ALA A 178 -25.65 6.57 3.63
C ALA A 178 -25.95 7.85 4.42
N ASN A 179 -27.13 8.45 4.20
CA ASN A 179 -27.58 9.62 4.95
C ASN A 179 -27.81 9.28 6.44
N ASP A 180 -28.37 8.09 6.68
CA ASP A 180 -28.60 7.55 8.04
C ASP A 180 -27.84 6.23 8.19
N ASN A 181 -27.60 5.81 9.45
CA ASN A 181 -26.95 4.52 9.72
C ASN A 181 -27.84 3.37 9.22
N PRO A 182 -27.46 2.66 8.14
CA PRO A 182 -28.30 1.60 7.55
C PRO A 182 -28.34 0.32 8.40
N ARG A 183 -27.62 0.30 9.54
CA ARG A 183 -27.53 -0.84 10.50
C ARG A 183 -27.33 -2.19 9.80
N VAL A 184 -26.54 -2.20 8.72
CA VAL A 184 -26.27 -3.43 7.95
C VAL A 184 -25.50 -4.40 8.83
N ILE A 185 -26.06 -5.59 9.00
CA ILE A 185 -25.42 -6.74 9.63
C ILE A 185 -25.03 -7.69 8.48
N VAL A 186 -23.74 -8.00 8.39
CA VAL A 186 -23.23 -9.03 7.48
C VAL A 186 -22.95 -10.28 8.30
N GLU A 187 -23.76 -11.29 8.11
CA GLU A 187 -23.55 -12.60 8.72
C GLU A 187 -22.39 -13.31 8.04
N LYS A 188 -21.48 -13.86 8.82
CA LYS A 188 -20.37 -14.68 8.33
C LYS A 188 -20.65 -16.13 8.69
N PRO A 189 -20.54 -17.05 7.73
CA PRO A 189 -20.61 -18.46 8.05
C PRO A 189 -19.49 -18.85 9.02
N LEU A 190 -19.78 -19.78 9.92
CA LEU A 190 -18.80 -20.28 10.90
C LEU A 190 -17.55 -20.85 10.20
N HIS A 191 -17.77 -21.49 9.06
CA HIS A 191 -16.72 -22.02 8.17
C HIS A 191 -16.79 -21.34 6.81
N PRO A 192 -16.11 -20.18 6.61
CA PRO A 192 -16.14 -19.47 5.35
C PRO A 192 -15.46 -20.31 4.25
N GLN A 193 -16.05 -20.31 3.06
CA GLN A 193 -15.46 -20.94 1.89
C GLN A 193 -14.12 -20.25 1.57
N ARG A 194 -13.12 -21.06 1.26
CA ARG A 194 -11.78 -20.59 0.94
C ARG A 194 -11.08 -21.56 -0.01
N VAL A 195 -10.05 -21.09 -0.67
CA VAL A 195 -9.05 -21.92 -1.35
C VAL A 195 -7.72 -21.80 -0.61
N THR A 196 -6.95 -22.89 -0.63
CA THR A 196 -5.56 -22.91 -0.14
C THR A 196 -4.66 -23.06 -1.36
N VAL A 197 -3.80 -22.08 -1.57
CA VAL A 197 -2.95 -21.95 -2.76
C VAL A 197 -1.51 -22.09 -2.33
N TRP A 198 -0.75 -22.91 -3.05
CA TRP A 198 0.71 -22.95 -2.98
C TRP A 198 1.31 -22.28 -4.21
N CYS A 199 2.41 -21.57 -4.03
CA CYS A 199 3.25 -21.06 -5.11
C CYS A 199 4.73 -21.20 -4.75
N GLY A 200 5.55 -21.33 -5.80
CA GLY A 200 6.98 -21.02 -5.77
C GLY A 200 7.24 -19.68 -6.43
N LEU A 201 8.19 -18.89 -5.90
CA LEU A 201 8.66 -17.64 -6.49
C LEU A 201 10.17 -17.64 -6.56
N TRP A 202 10.70 -17.32 -7.75
CA TRP A 202 12.12 -17.16 -7.99
C TRP A 202 12.39 -16.02 -8.98
N ALA A 203 13.64 -15.74 -9.27
CA ALA A 203 14.00 -14.61 -10.16
C ALA A 203 13.43 -14.73 -11.59
N GLY A 204 13.19 -15.95 -12.07
CA GLY A 204 12.63 -16.19 -13.40
C GLY A 204 11.11 -16.19 -13.49
N GLY A 205 10.38 -16.12 -12.35
CA GLY A 205 8.92 -16.09 -12.36
C GLY A 205 8.27 -16.78 -11.18
N ILE A 206 7.03 -17.20 -11.39
CA ILE A 206 6.22 -17.91 -10.40
C ILE A 206 5.93 -19.32 -10.90
N ILE A 207 6.08 -20.30 -10.01
CA ILE A 207 5.68 -21.69 -10.21
C ILE A 207 4.35 -21.86 -9.50
N GLY A 208 3.31 -22.28 -10.22
CA GLY A 208 1.95 -22.40 -9.70
C GLY A 208 0.94 -21.49 -10.40
N PRO A 209 -0.27 -21.35 -9.85
CA PRO A 209 -0.72 -21.81 -8.51
C PRO A 209 -1.09 -23.29 -8.45
N TYR A 210 -0.81 -23.94 -7.35
CA TYR A 210 -1.40 -25.23 -7.01
C TYR A 210 -2.49 -25.06 -5.94
N PHE A 211 -3.66 -25.68 -6.16
CA PHE A 211 -4.80 -25.61 -5.22
C PHE A 211 -4.91 -26.90 -4.42
N PHE A 212 -4.79 -26.83 -3.10
CA PHE A 212 -5.07 -27.98 -2.22
C PHE A 212 -6.57 -28.21 -2.11
N GLN A 213 -7.07 -29.18 -2.88
CA GLN A 213 -8.49 -29.53 -2.99
C GLN A 213 -8.70 -31.04 -3.11
N ASN A 214 -9.90 -31.51 -2.76
CA ASN A 214 -10.32 -32.88 -3.04
C ASN A 214 -10.88 -32.99 -4.47
N GLU A 215 -11.31 -34.20 -4.88
CA GLU A 215 -11.93 -34.46 -6.18
C GLU A 215 -13.20 -33.64 -6.44
N ALA A 216 -13.90 -33.23 -5.39
CA ALA A 216 -15.06 -32.36 -5.47
C ALA A 216 -14.70 -30.84 -5.54
N GLY A 217 -13.43 -30.48 -5.66
CA GLY A 217 -12.97 -29.08 -5.72
C GLY A 217 -12.98 -28.34 -4.38
N GLN A 218 -13.27 -29.02 -3.26
CA GLN A 218 -13.33 -28.39 -1.94
C GLN A 218 -11.93 -28.32 -1.33
N ALA A 219 -11.61 -27.15 -0.72
CA ALA A 219 -10.33 -26.95 -0.05
C ALA A 219 -10.09 -27.98 1.07
N VAL A 220 -8.90 -28.54 1.09
CA VAL A 220 -8.46 -29.49 2.10
C VAL A 220 -7.29 -28.93 2.92
N THR A 221 -7.09 -29.47 4.12
CA THR A 221 -5.94 -29.11 4.96
C THR A 221 -4.66 -29.67 4.35
N VAL A 222 -3.60 -28.86 4.31
CA VAL A 222 -2.27 -29.29 3.90
C VAL A 222 -1.67 -30.17 5.00
N ASN A 223 -1.43 -31.42 4.67
CA ASN A 223 -0.72 -32.39 5.52
C ASN A 223 0.49 -32.94 4.73
N SER A 224 1.33 -33.73 5.38
CA SER A 224 2.56 -34.23 4.76
C SER A 224 2.31 -35.13 3.54
N VAL A 225 1.19 -35.83 3.45
CA VAL A 225 0.83 -36.67 2.30
C VAL A 225 0.51 -35.75 1.10
N ARG A 226 -0.45 -34.84 1.26
CA ARG A 226 -0.88 -33.92 0.21
C ARG A 226 0.25 -32.97 -0.23
N TYR A 227 1.13 -32.63 0.71
CA TYR A 227 2.30 -31.82 0.36
C TYR A 227 3.25 -32.58 -0.55
N ARG A 228 3.49 -33.87 -0.29
CA ARG A 228 4.31 -34.72 -1.17
C ARG A 228 3.63 -34.97 -2.52
N GLU A 229 2.31 -35.20 -2.53
CA GLU A 229 1.52 -35.30 -3.77
C GLU A 229 1.69 -34.02 -4.63
N MET A 230 1.59 -32.84 -4.01
CA MET A 230 1.86 -31.58 -4.72
C MET A 230 3.29 -31.52 -5.27
N ILE A 231 4.29 -31.98 -4.51
CA ILE A 231 5.68 -32.00 -4.98
C ILE A 231 5.84 -32.94 -6.19
N THR A 232 5.31 -34.17 -6.10
CA THR A 232 5.50 -35.19 -7.15
C THR A 232 4.65 -34.93 -8.38
N ASP A 233 3.39 -34.54 -8.18
CA ASP A 233 2.41 -34.50 -9.27
C ASP A 233 2.31 -33.12 -9.91
N PHE A 234 2.83 -32.08 -9.24
CA PHE A 234 2.82 -30.71 -9.74
C PHE A 234 4.21 -30.08 -9.78
N LEU A 235 4.93 -29.94 -8.67
CA LEU A 235 6.19 -29.21 -8.65
C LEU A 235 7.24 -29.88 -9.54
N TRP A 236 7.39 -31.21 -9.48
CA TRP A 236 8.40 -31.89 -10.31
C TRP A 236 8.17 -31.71 -11.82
N PRO A 237 6.95 -31.85 -12.37
CA PRO A 237 6.67 -31.52 -13.77
C PRO A 237 6.94 -30.07 -14.12
N GLU A 238 6.56 -29.10 -13.25
CA GLU A 238 6.75 -27.67 -13.53
C GLU A 238 8.21 -27.24 -13.60
N ILE A 239 9.10 -27.95 -12.92
CA ILE A 239 10.55 -27.64 -12.92
C ILE A 239 11.39 -28.64 -13.72
N GLU A 240 10.76 -29.54 -14.49
CA GLU A 240 11.49 -30.59 -15.23
C GLU A 240 12.48 -30.01 -16.26
N ASP A 241 12.08 -28.92 -16.93
CA ASP A 241 12.89 -28.25 -17.93
C ASP A 241 13.83 -27.18 -17.37
N MET A 242 13.86 -27.01 -16.03
CA MET A 242 14.73 -26.04 -15.37
C MET A 242 16.10 -26.67 -15.10
N ASP A 243 17.16 -25.88 -15.31
CA ASP A 243 18.48 -26.22 -14.79
C ASP A 243 18.50 -26.09 -13.26
N LEU A 244 18.48 -27.22 -12.57
CA LEU A 244 18.42 -27.29 -11.10
C LEU A 244 19.79 -27.48 -10.44
N ASP A 245 20.88 -27.58 -11.18
CA ASP A 245 22.19 -27.94 -10.65
C ASP A 245 22.65 -26.99 -9.53
N ASP A 246 22.36 -25.71 -9.70
CA ASP A 246 22.69 -24.65 -8.74
C ASP A 246 21.49 -24.12 -7.97
N MET A 247 20.27 -24.64 -8.19
CA MET A 247 19.06 -24.11 -7.59
C MET A 247 18.86 -24.61 -6.14
N TRP A 248 18.40 -23.72 -5.30
CA TRP A 248 18.03 -23.95 -3.90
C TRP A 248 16.53 -23.95 -3.75
N PHE A 249 16.02 -24.73 -2.81
CA PHE A 249 14.59 -24.72 -2.47
C PHE A 249 14.37 -24.26 -1.04
N GLN A 250 13.53 -23.23 -0.86
CA GLN A 250 13.18 -22.70 0.45
C GLN A 250 11.74 -23.03 0.79
N GLN A 251 11.52 -23.54 1.99
CA GLN A 251 10.22 -23.70 2.63
C GLN A 251 10.28 -23.32 4.11
N ASP A 252 9.12 -23.01 4.71
CA ASP A 252 9.03 -22.72 6.13
C ASP A 252 9.17 -23.96 7.03
N GLY A 253 9.02 -23.75 8.34
CA GLY A 253 9.15 -24.84 9.33
C GLY A 253 7.84 -25.56 9.67
N ALA A 254 6.81 -25.54 8.82
CA ALA A 254 5.57 -26.25 9.05
C ALA A 254 5.79 -27.77 9.19
N THR A 255 4.93 -28.43 9.93
CA THR A 255 5.10 -29.87 10.22
C THR A 255 5.01 -30.75 8.98
N CYS A 256 4.18 -30.37 8.01
CA CYS A 256 4.07 -31.07 6.72
C CYS A 256 5.34 -30.94 5.88
N HIS A 257 6.01 -29.79 5.93
CA HIS A 257 7.26 -29.51 5.20
C HIS A 257 8.45 -30.25 5.82
N THR A 258 8.49 -30.32 7.13
CA THR A 258 9.63 -30.87 7.87
C THR A 258 9.46 -32.36 8.25
N ALA A 259 8.42 -33.03 7.75
CA ALA A 259 8.29 -34.48 7.87
C ALA A 259 9.46 -35.19 7.15
N ASN A 260 9.94 -36.27 7.71
CA ASN A 260 11.12 -36.97 7.18
C ASN A 260 10.93 -37.37 5.72
N GLU A 261 9.75 -37.87 5.36
CA GLU A 261 9.42 -38.28 3.99
C GLU A 261 9.37 -37.07 3.03
N SER A 262 8.85 -35.91 3.48
CA SER A 262 8.83 -34.68 2.67
C SER A 262 10.25 -34.17 2.42
N MET A 263 11.09 -34.21 3.46
CA MET A 263 12.51 -33.82 3.33
C MET A 263 13.31 -34.79 2.48
N ALA A 264 13.03 -36.11 2.56
CA ALA A 264 13.67 -37.12 1.70
C ALA A 264 13.33 -36.89 0.22
N LEU A 265 12.06 -36.63 -0.08
CA LEU A 265 11.58 -36.35 -1.43
C LEU A 265 12.25 -35.10 -2.03
N LEU A 266 12.34 -34.01 -1.27
CA LEU A 266 13.01 -32.79 -1.76
C LEU A 266 14.50 -32.99 -2.04
N ARG A 267 15.18 -33.87 -1.26
CA ARG A 267 16.60 -34.19 -1.50
C ARG A 267 16.86 -34.91 -2.81
N GLU A 268 15.85 -35.52 -3.43
CA GLU A 268 16.02 -36.13 -4.75
C GLU A 268 16.43 -35.11 -5.82
N LYS A 269 15.98 -33.84 -5.70
CA LYS A 269 16.28 -32.77 -6.65
C LYS A 269 17.24 -31.70 -6.08
N PHE A 270 17.16 -31.45 -4.76
CA PHE A 270 17.86 -30.34 -4.10
C PHE A 270 18.81 -30.84 -2.99
N ASP A 271 19.52 -31.95 -3.20
CA ASP A 271 20.44 -32.47 -2.19
C ASP A 271 21.54 -31.45 -1.84
N GLY A 272 21.72 -31.19 -0.54
CA GLY A 272 22.64 -30.17 -0.03
C GLY A 272 22.17 -28.71 -0.20
N ARG A 273 20.98 -28.46 -0.80
CA ARG A 273 20.49 -27.13 -1.17
C ARG A 273 19.08 -26.83 -0.69
N ILE A 274 18.67 -27.42 0.44
CA ILE A 274 17.36 -27.19 1.05
C ILE A 274 17.47 -26.17 2.19
N ILE A 275 16.75 -25.05 2.05
CA ILE A 275 16.60 -24.02 3.07
C ILE A 275 15.29 -24.28 3.81
N SER A 276 15.35 -24.90 5.00
CA SER A 276 14.18 -25.24 5.81
C SER A 276 14.60 -25.43 7.27
N ARG A 277 13.62 -25.58 8.19
CA ARG A 277 13.90 -25.84 9.61
C ARG A 277 14.77 -27.09 9.85
N ARG A 278 14.69 -28.10 8.99
CA ARG A 278 15.47 -29.35 9.04
C ARG A 278 16.23 -29.58 7.75
N GLY A 279 16.44 -28.53 6.99
CA GLY A 279 17.21 -28.55 5.75
C GLY A 279 18.70 -28.43 5.99
N ASP A 280 19.43 -28.29 4.89
CA ASP A 280 20.88 -28.10 4.89
C ASP A 280 21.25 -26.73 5.47
N VAL A 281 20.37 -25.76 5.26
CA VAL A 281 20.43 -24.44 5.90
C VAL A 281 19.12 -24.16 6.64
N ASN A 282 19.24 -23.76 7.91
CA ASN A 282 18.06 -23.53 8.74
C ASN A 282 17.34 -22.25 8.39
N TRP A 283 16.09 -22.32 7.93
CA TRP A 283 15.20 -21.18 7.84
C TRP A 283 14.80 -20.66 9.21
N PRO A 284 14.90 -19.37 9.50
CA PRO A 284 14.52 -18.81 10.78
C PRO A 284 13.00 -18.80 10.96
N PRO A 285 12.49 -19.13 12.16
CA PRO A 285 11.05 -19.10 12.41
C PRO A 285 10.52 -17.67 12.45
N ARG A 286 9.21 -17.51 12.24
CA ARG A 286 8.50 -16.20 12.28
C ARG A 286 9.12 -15.14 11.37
N SER A 287 9.49 -15.54 10.14
CA SER A 287 10.20 -14.72 9.18
C SER A 287 9.42 -14.48 7.88
N CYS A 288 8.09 -14.28 8.02
CA CYS A 288 7.23 -13.89 6.91
C CYS A 288 7.70 -12.57 6.23
N ASP A 289 8.30 -11.67 6.99
CA ASP A 289 8.91 -10.45 6.46
C ASP A 289 10.15 -10.69 5.58
N LEU A 290 10.71 -11.90 5.57
CA LEU A 290 11.84 -12.33 4.73
C LEU A 290 11.42 -13.28 3.60
N THR A 291 10.15 -13.73 3.54
CA THR A 291 9.64 -14.59 2.48
C THR A 291 9.03 -13.75 1.36
N PRO A 292 9.52 -13.80 0.11
CA PRO A 292 8.97 -13.03 -1.02
C PRO A 292 7.48 -13.20 -1.24
N LEU A 293 6.95 -14.39 -1.00
CA LEU A 293 5.53 -14.67 -1.13
C LEU A 293 4.70 -13.88 -0.10
N ASP A 294 5.13 -13.84 1.17
CA ASP A 294 4.44 -13.12 2.23
C ASP A 294 4.53 -11.59 2.07
N PHE A 295 5.72 -11.06 1.82
CA PHE A 295 5.89 -9.61 1.78
C PHE A 295 5.46 -8.97 0.45
N PHE A 296 5.31 -9.76 -0.62
CA PHE A 296 4.92 -9.29 -1.94
C PHE A 296 3.73 -10.06 -2.51
N LEU A 297 3.89 -11.37 -2.85
CA LEU A 297 2.96 -12.08 -3.72
C LEU A 297 1.53 -12.13 -3.15
N TRP A 298 1.38 -12.55 -1.91
CA TRP A 298 0.05 -12.70 -1.31
C TRP A 298 -0.69 -11.38 -1.14
N GLY A 299 0.03 -10.31 -0.82
CA GLY A 299 -0.52 -8.96 -0.75
C GLY A 299 -0.98 -8.47 -2.13
N TYR A 300 -0.11 -8.59 -3.13
CA TYR A 300 -0.38 -8.24 -4.52
C TYR A 300 -1.60 -8.97 -5.08
N LEU A 301 -1.65 -10.29 -4.92
CA LEU A 301 -2.78 -11.09 -5.41
C LEU A 301 -4.09 -10.74 -4.70
N LYS A 302 -4.07 -10.60 -3.36
CA LYS A 302 -5.29 -10.24 -2.61
C LYS A 302 -5.81 -8.84 -2.97
N GLU A 303 -4.96 -7.90 -3.31
CA GLU A 303 -5.37 -6.60 -3.80
C GLU A 303 -6.09 -6.69 -5.16
N LYS A 304 -5.61 -7.54 -6.07
CA LYS A 304 -6.13 -7.67 -7.44
C LYS A 304 -7.36 -8.56 -7.51
N VAL A 305 -7.30 -9.76 -6.96
CA VAL A 305 -8.33 -10.79 -7.05
C VAL A 305 -9.68 -10.33 -6.50
N TYR A 306 -9.71 -9.50 -5.46
CA TYR A 306 -10.96 -9.05 -4.85
C TYR A 306 -11.52 -7.73 -5.42
N VAL A 307 -10.92 -7.17 -6.46
CA VAL A 307 -11.47 -5.98 -7.15
C VAL A 307 -12.84 -6.28 -7.71
N ASP A 308 -12.98 -7.40 -8.43
CA ASP A 308 -14.21 -7.81 -9.11
C ASP A 308 -15.15 -8.64 -8.23
N LYS A 309 -14.78 -8.88 -6.96
CA LYS A 309 -15.59 -9.57 -5.94
C LYS A 309 -16.12 -10.92 -6.44
N PRO A 310 -15.26 -11.92 -6.64
CA PRO A 310 -15.66 -13.24 -7.11
C PRO A 310 -16.80 -13.79 -6.24
N ALA A 311 -17.84 -14.33 -6.86
CA ALA A 311 -19.03 -14.84 -6.19
C ALA A 311 -18.96 -16.34 -5.91
N THR A 312 -18.12 -17.07 -6.66
CA THR A 312 -17.94 -18.53 -6.53
C THR A 312 -16.48 -18.89 -6.29
N ILE A 313 -16.24 -20.12 -5.82
CA ILE A 313 -14.87 -20.65 -5.63
C ILE A 313 -14.15 -20.78 -6.98
N GLU A 314 -14.86 -21.15 -8.01
CA GLU A 314 -14.33 -21.28 -9.38
C GLU A 314 -13.88 -19.91 -9.90
N GLU A 315 -14.72 -18.88 -9.82
CA GLU A 315 -14.34 -17.51 -10.18
C GLU A 315 -13.12 -17.02 -9.36
N LEU A 316 -13.08 -17.34 -8.07
CA LEU A 316 -11.94 -16.99 -7.20
C LEU A 316 -10.64 -17.66 -7.68
N LYS A 317 -10.69 -18.93 -8.09
CA LYS A 317 -9.52 -19.64 -8.66
C LYS A 317 -9.09 -19.05 -9.98
N ASP A 318 -10.04 -18.76 -10.88
CA ASP A 318 -9.78 -18.18 -12.20
C ASP A 318 -9.10 -16.81 -12.07
N GLU A 319 -9.57 -15.98 -11.12
CA GLU A 319 -8.94 -14.69 -10.83
C GLU A 319 -7.52 -14.84 -10.26
N ILE A 320 -7.29 -15.82 -9.40
CA ILE A 320 -5.94 -16.11 -8.88
C ILE A 320 -5.01 -16.54 -10.02
N ILE A 321 -5.44 -17.48 -10.86
CA ILE A 321 -4.67 -17.95 -12.02
C ILE A 321 -4.36 -16.79 -12.97
N ARG A 322 -5.37 -16.00 -13.31
CA ARG A 322 -5.22 -14.85 -14.22
C ARG A 322 -4.17 -13.88 -13.71
N HIS A 323 -4.28 -13.47 -12.45
CA HIS A 323 -3.36 -12.48 -11.89
C HIS A 323 -1.95 -13.01 -11.62
N ILE A 324 -1.77 -14.33 -11.43
CA ILE A 324 -0.44 -14.94 -11.39
C ILE A 324 0.19 -14.91 -12.79
N ASN A 325 -0.57 -15.25 -13.82
CA ASN A 325 -0.10 -15.24 -15.21
C ASN A 325 0.22 -13.82 -15.71
N ASP A 326 -0.40 -12.79 -15.14
CA ASP A 326 -0.12 -11.38 -15.45
C ASP A 326 1.20 -10.89 -14.80
N ILE A 327 1.84 -11.66 -13.92
CA ILE A 327 3.10 -11.26 -13.28
C ILE A 327 4.27 -11.54 -14.21
N GLU A 328 4.88 -10.45 -14.67
CA GLU A 328 6.08 -10.56 -15.52
C GLU A 328 7.33 -11.01 -14.72
N PRO A 329 8.22 -11.82 -15.31
CA PRO A 329 9.47 -12.26 -14.67
C PRO A 329 10.32 -11.11 -14.13
N GLN A 330 10.31 -9.96 -14.81
CA GLN A 330 11.05 -8.77 -14.38
C GLN A 330 10.59 -8.25 -13.01
N LEU A 331 9.29 -8.40 -12.69
CA LEU A 331 8.75 -8.03 -11.38
C LEU A 331 9.26 -9.00 -10.31
N CYS A 332 9.28 -10.31 -10.58
CA CYS A 332 9.83 -11.31 -9.68
C CYS A 332 11.32 -11.05 -9.41
N LEU A 333 12.09 -10.75 -10.45
CA LEU A 333 13.50 -10.37 -10.31
C LEU A 333 13.67 -9.15 -9.38
N SER A 334 12.87 -8.11 -9.56
CA SER A 334 12.92 -6.91 -8.71
C SER A 334 12.57 -7.22 -7.24
N VAL A 335 11.65 -8.15 -7.00
CA VAL A 335 11.29 -8.62 -5.65
C VAL A 335 12.46 -9.36 -5.00
N ILE A 336 13.14 -10.23 -5.74
CA ILE A 336 14.33 -10.96 -5.28
C ILE A 336 15.50 -10.00 -5.00
N GLU A 337 15.72 -9.00 -5.85
CA GLU A 337 16.72 -7.95 -5.60
C GLU A 337 16.41 -7.14 -4.33
N ASN A 338 15.14 -6.83 -4.08
CA ASN A 338 14.72 -6.15 -2.84
C ASN A 338 14.97 -7.01 -1.59
N LEU A 339 14.95 -8.34 -1.72
CA LEU A 339 15.24 -9.25 -0.62
C LEU A 339 16.65 -9.01 -0.05
N HIS A 340 17.62 -8.66 -0.88
CA HIS A 340 18.96 -8.31 -0.41
C HIS A 340 18.94 -7.13 0.58
N HIS A 341 18.18 -6.08 0.26
CA HIS A 341 18.00 -4.95 1.16
C HIS A 341 17.32 -5.39 2.49
N ARG A 342 16.31 -6.26 2.43
CA ARG A 342 15.64 -6.81 3.62
C ARG A 342 16.58 -7.59 4.52
N MET A 343 17.47 -8.40 3.93
CA MET A 343 18.48 -9.15 4.68
C MET A 343 19.47 -8.21 5.37
N GLU A 344 19.90 -7.13 4.71
CA GLU A 344 20.77 -6.13 5.30
C GLU A 344 20.11 -5.39 6.47
N VAL A 345 18.83 -4.98 6.34
CA VAL A 345 18.06 -4.37 7.43
C VAL A 345 17.89 -5.35 8.60
N CYS A 346 17.57 -6.62 8.30
CA CYS A 346 17.48 -7.67 9.32
C CYS A 346 18.80 -7.83 10.10
N ARG A 347 19.92 -7.87 9.40
CA ARG A 347 21.25 -7.98 9.97
C ARG A 347 21.58 -6.79 10.86
N ARG A 348 21.39 -5.56 10.37
CA ARG A 348 21.60 -4.31 11.15
C ARG A 348 20.68 -4.24 12.37
N GLY A 349 19.43 -4.68 12.22
CA GLY A 349 18.43 -4.79 13.29
C GLY A 349 18.66 -5.97 14.24
N ARG A 350 19.81 -6.67 14.16
CA ARG A 350 20.15 -7.83 14.98
C ARG A 350 19.08 -8.91 14.98
N GLY A 351 18.46 -9.16 13.82
CA GLY A 351 17.38 -10.14 13.65
C GLY A 351 16.00 -9.63 14.11
N GLY A 352 15.84 -8.35 14.41
CA GLY A 352 14.57 -7.72 14.72
C GLY A 352 13.64 -7.62 13.52
N HIS A 353 12.43 -7.10 13.75
CA HIS A 353 11.50 -6.75 12.68
C HIS A 353 12.09 -5.69 11.77
N LEU A 354 11.65 -5.69 10.50
CA LEU A 354 12.13 -4.75 9.48
C LEU A 354 11.42 -3.38 9.64
N ALA A 355 11.74 -2.66 10.72
CA ALA A 355 11.10 -1.39 11.06
C ALA A 355 11.36 -0.26 10.04
N ASP A 356 12.50 -0.34 9.32
CA ASP A 356 12.94 0.71 8.39
C ASP A 356 12.37 0.51 6.97
N ILE A 357 11.65 -0.58 6.73
CA ILE A 357 10.99 -0.81 5.44
C ILE A 357 9.63 -0.12 5.45
N LEU A 358 9.56 1.03 4.79
CA LEU A 358 8.30 1.71 4.51
C LEU A 358 7.54 0.89 3.46
N PHE A 359 6.43 0.27 3.88
CA PHE A 359 5.47 -0.29 2.93
C PHE A 359 4.70 0.88 2.31
N HIS A 360 5.10 1.29 1.12
CA HIS A 360 4.30 2.19 0.30
C HIS A 360 3.08 1.40 -0.20
N THR A 361 1.90 1.79 0.28
CA THR A 361 0.60 1.34 -0.26
C THR A 361 0.18 2.27 -1.37
#